data_8acf1e4889ef489a8430e7a120ad5269
#
_entry.id   8acf1e4889ef489a8430e7a120ad5269
#
_cell.length_a   1.000
_cell.length_b   1.000
_cell.length_c   1.000
_cell.angle_alpha   90.00
_cell.angle_beta   90.00
_cell.angle_gamma   90.00
#
_symmetry.space_group_name_H-M   'P 1'
#
loop_
_entity.id
_entity.type
_entity.pdbx_description
1 polymer ?
#
loop_
_entity_poly.entity_id
_entity_poly.type
_entity_poly.pdbx_seq_one_letter_code
_entity_poly.pdbx_strand_id
1 'polypeptide(L)'
;ADAQVVGSPCYWGGMSGELKVLFDRMVYALMEDREGGLPVPLHKGKRAVMVATCNTAWPFSVWFHQTSGVFRSLREIFRWSGFRVVGTLGKGGCRKHPELTAREVSKCRRLGGKLCRA
;
A
#
# COMPACT_ATOMS: atom_id res chain seq x y z
N ALA A 1 -14.29 -5.65 -5.87
CA ALA A 1 -14.41 -4.68 -4.77
C ALA A 1 -14.19 -3.27 -5.29
N ASP A 2 -14.87 -2.30 -4.69
CA ASP A 2 -14.76 -0.88 -5.08
C ASP A 2 -13.66 -0.15 -4.31
N ALA A 3 -13.17 -0.76 -3.25
CA ALA A 3 -12.08 -0.26 -2.44
C ALA A 3 -11.29 -1.41 -1.84
N GLN A 4 -10.02 -1.17 -1.54
CA GLN A 4 -9.18 -2.18 -0.89
C GLN A 4 -8.18 -1.56 0.07
N VAL A 5 -7.79 -2.37 1.05
CA VAL A 5 -6.68 -2.07 1.95
C VAL A 5 -5.61 -3.13 1.71
N VAL A 6 -4.40 -2.69 1.42
CA VAL A 6 -3.26 -3.59 1.25
C VAL A 6 -2.21 -3.26 2.30
N GLY A 7 -1.89 -4.26 3.11
CA GLY A 7 -0.90 -4.16 4.16
C GLY A 7 0.26 -5.12 3.93
N SER A 8 1.47 -4.68 4.25
CA SER A 8 2.66 -5.51 4.18
C SER A 8 3.65 -5.13 5.29
N PRO A 9 4.29 -6.12 5.91
CA PRO A 9 5.51 -5.84 6.64
C PRO A 9 6.59 -5.38 5.66
N CYS A 10 7.58 -4.68 6.18
CA CYS A 10 8.74 -4.27 5.40
C CYS A 10 9.85 -5.32 5.51
N TYR A 11 10.29 -5.84 4.39
CA TYR A 11 11.46 -6.70 4.27
C TYR A 11 12.40 -6.11 3.23
N TRP A 12 13.62 -5.77 3.64
CA TRP A 12 14.63 -5.15 2.77
C TRP A 12 14.12 -3.89 2.05
N GLY A 13 13.35 -3.08 2.75
CA GLY A 13 12.81 -1.84 2.17
C GLY A 13 11.70 -2.05 1.14
N GLY A 14 11.06 -3.21 1.12
CA GLY A 14 9.99 -3.54 0.18
C GLY A 14 8.87 -4.35 0.80
N MET A 15 7.86 -4.65 0.01
CA MET A 15 6.75 -5.51 0.44
C MET A 15 7.22 -6.96 0.65
N SER A 16 6.43 -7.76 1.36
CA SER A 16 6.71 -9.19 1.53
C SER A 16 6.77 -9.93 0.20
N GLY A 17 7.61 -10.95 0.12
CA GLY A 17 7.73 -11.77 -1.09
C GLY A 17 6.42 -12.43 -1.50
N GLU A 18 5.63 -12.88 -0.52
CA GLU A 18 4.29 -13.47 -0.79
C GLU A 18 3.36 -12.47 -1.45
N LEU A 19 3.32 -11.24 -0.96
CA LEU A 19 2.49 -10.20 -1.55
C LEU A 19 2.97 -9.83 -2.96
N LYS A 20 4.28 -9.78 -3.16
CA LYS A 20 4.88 -9.54 -4.48
C LYS A 20 4.50 -10.63 -5.49
N VAL A 21 4.57 -11.89 -5.08
CA VAL A 21 4.15 -13.03 -5.92
C VAL A 21 2.66 -12.92 -6.29
N LEU A 22 1.82 -12.53 -5.34
CA LEU A 22 0.39 -12.32 -5.61
C LEU A 22 0.20 -11.27 -6.72
N PHE A 23 0.81 -10.11 -6.58
CA PHE A 23 0.70 -9.05 -7.60
C PHE A 23 1.32 -9.45 -8.94
N ASP A 24 2.43 -10.15 -8.93
CA ASP A 24 3.06 -10.62 -10.17
C ASP A 24 2.14 -11.59 -10.95
N ARG A 25 1.37 -12.40 -10.24
CA ARG A 25 0.37 -13.28 -10.85
C ARG A 25 -0.90 -12.56 -11.28
N MET A 26 -1.16 -11.39 -10.73
CA MET A 26 -2.37 -10.61 -11.01
C MET A 26 -2.19 -9.54 -12.08
N VAL A 27 -1.06 -9.47 -12.75
CA VAL A 27 -0.76 -8.41 -13.71
C VAL A 27 -1.91 -8.19 -14.71
N TYR A 28 -2.38 -9.26 -15.34
CA TYR A 28 -3.45 -9.18 -16.33
C TYR A 28 -4.87 -9.05 -15.75
N ALA A 29 -5.01 -9.21 -14.44
CA ALA A 29 -6.26 -8.89 -13.74
C ALA A 29 -6.31 -7.42 -13.32
N LEU A 30 -5.17 -6.74 -13.29
CA LEU A 30 -5.03 -5.35 -12.85
C LEU A 30 -4.92 -4.36 -14.02
N MET A 31 -4.28 -4.77 -15.10
CA MET A 31 -4.12 -3.95 -16.28
C MET A 31 -4.17 -4.80 -17.55
N GLU A 32 -4.61 -4.18 -18.63
CA GLU A 32 -4.60 -4.78 -19.96
C GLU A 32 -3.36 -4.33 -20.72
N ASP A 33 -2.56 -5.31 -21.16
CA ASP A 33 -1.41 -5.03 -22.01
C ASP A 33 -1.86 -4.85 -23.45
N ARG A 34 -1.44 -3.76 -24.09
CA ARG A 34 -1.78 -3.45 -25.47
C ARG A 34 -0.52 -3.35 -26.32
N GLU A 35 -0.52 -4.05 -27.42
CA GLU A 35 0.57 -3.98 -28.39
C GLU A 35 0.71 -2.55 -28.95
N GLY A 36 1.94 -2.01 -28.85
CA GLY A 36 2.27 -0.67 -29.35
C GLY A 36 1.76 0.50 -28.51
N GLY A 37 1.27 0.27 -27.29
CA GLY A 37 0.77 1.31 -26.39
C GLY A 37 1.09 1.10 -24.93
N LEU A 38 0.66 2.05 -24.10
CA LEU A 38 0.75 1.90 -22.63
C LEU A 38 -0.32 0.93 -22.13
N PRO A 39 -0.04 0.20 -21.05
CA PRO A 39 -1.03 -0.66 -20.42
C PRO A 39 -2.29 0.12 -20.02
N VAL A 40 -3.44 -0.52 -20.11
CA VAL A 40 -4.73 0.09 -19.76
C VAL A 40 -5.13 -0.35 -18.36
N PRO A 41 -5.31 0.58 -17.41
CA PRO A 41 -5.76 0.26 -16.07
C PRO A 41 -7.19 -0.31 -16.09
N LEU A 42 -7.41 -1.42 -15.38
CA LEU A 42 -8.73 -2.07 -15.32
C LEU A 42 -9.59 -1.64 -14.12
N HIS A 43 -9.03 -0.88 -13.17
CA HIS A 43 -9.69 -0.54 -11.91
C HIS A 43 -9.82 0.97 -11.67
N LYS A 44 -9.98 1.74 -12.75
CA LYS A 44 -10.16 3.21 -12.65
C LYS A 44 -11.32 3.58 -11.72
N GLY A 45 -11.09 4.59 -10.88
CA GLY A 45 -12.11 5.10 -9.94
C GLY A 45 -12.21 4.34 -8.63
N LYS A 46 -11.59 3.18 -8.52
CA LYS A 46 -11.53 2.43 -7.26
C LYS A 46 -10.50 3.04 -6.31
N ARG A 47 -10.67 2.82 -5.02
CA ARG A 47 -9.83 3.44 -3.98
C ARG A 47 -8.98 2.42 -3.26
N ALA A 48 -7.82 2.85 -2.80
CA ALA A 48 -6.91 2.01 -2.03
C ALA A 48 -6.29 2.75 -0.85
N VAL A 49 -6.05 2.04 0.23
CA VAL A 49 -5.23 2.44 1.36
C VAL A 49 -4.06 1.47 1.46
N MET A 50 -2.88 2.00 1.70
CA MET A 50 -1.67 1.21 1.91
C MET A 50 -1.26 1.25 3.37
N VAL A 51 -0.90 0.09 3.90
CA VAL A 51 -0.39 -0.06 5.27
C VAL A 51 0.98 -0.72 5.21
N ALA A 52 1.95 -0.16 5.90
CA ALA A 52 3.27 -0.75 6.03
C ALA A 52 3.73 -0.73 7.48
N THR A 53 4.32 -1.83 7.92
CA THR A 53 4.87 -1.96 9.26
C THR A 53 6.34 -2.35 9.19
N CYS A 54 7.15 -1.88 10.14
CA CYS A 54 8.55 -2.28 10.25
C CYS A 54 9.03 -2.20 11.70
N ASN A 55 10.20 -2.78 11.97
CA ASN A 55 10.82 -2.71 13.28
C ASN A 55 11.68 -1.46 13.49
N THR A 56 12.06 -0.79 12.42
CA THR A 56 12.83 0.45 12.49
C THR A 56 11.96 1.59 13.02
N ALA A 57 12.46 2.28 14.05
CA ALA A 57 11.73 3.39 14.66
C ALA A 57 11.66 4.61 13.71
N TRP A 58 10.56 5.37 13.82
CA TRP A 58 10.46 6.67 13.16
C TRP A 58 11.49 7.65 13.80
N PRO A 59 12.16 8.53 13.05
CA PRO A 59 11.98 8.82 11.62
C PRO A 59 12.82 7.92 10.69
N PHE A 60 13.63 7.03 11.22
CA PHE A 60 14.53 6.18 10.44
C PHE A 60 13.77 5.22 9.52
N SER A 61 12.57 4.79 9.93
CA SER A 61 11.69 3.98 9.08
C SER A 61 11.34 4.65 7.74
N VAL A 62 11.31 5.97 7.71
CA VAL A 62 11.09 6.76 6.50
C VAL A 62 12.42 7.11 5.81
N TRP A 63 13.39 7.61 6.56
CA TRP A 63 14.68 8.08 6.02
C TRP A 63 15.49 6.98 5.35
N PHE A 64 15.44 5.76 5.86
CA PHE A 64 16.14 4.60 5.29
C PHE A 64 15.26 3.77 4.35
N HIS A 65 14.17 4.34 3.85
CA HIS A 65 13.28 3.73 2.85
C HIS A 65 12.69 2.38 3.28
N GLN A 66 12.32 2.24 4.55
CA GLN A 66 11.68 1.05 5.06
C GLN A 66 10.17 1.06 4.72
N THR A 67 9.36 1.77 5.48
CA THR A 67 7.92 1.91 5.16
C THR A 67 7.71 2.65 3.84
N SER A 68 8.50 3.67 3.55
CA SER A 68 8.41 4.41 2.28
C SER A 68 8.75 3.55 1.06
N GLY A 69 9.65 2.57 1.20
CA GLY A 69 9.95 1.61 0.14
C GLY A 69 8.77 0.69 -0.18
N VAL A 70 8.07 0.21 0.84
CA VAL A 70 6.82 -0.55 0.66
C VAL A 70 5.78 0.29 -0.08
N PHE A 71 5.56 1.52 0.33
CA PHE A 71 4.61 2.43 -0.31
C PHE A 71 4.97 2.74 -1.75
N ARG A 72 6.24 2.94 -2.04
CA ARG A 72 6.71 3.17 -3.41
C ARG A 72 6.37 2.01 -4.33
N SER A 73 6.64 0.78 -3.91
CA SER A 73 6.34 -0.42 -4.68
C SER A 73 4.84 -0.60 -4.91
N LEU A 74 4.03 -0.40 -3.86
CA LEU A 74 2.57 -0.51 -3.97
C LEU A 74 1.97 0.60 -4.82
N ARG A 75 2.49 1.82 -4.74
CA ARG A 75 2.02 2.94 -5.59
C ARG A 75 2.21 2.65 -7.06
N GLU A 76 3.31 2.04 -7.44
CA GLU A 76 3.56 1.64 -8.82
C GLU A 76 2.44 0.70 -9.32
N ILE A 77 2.11 -0.31 -8.52
CA ILE A 77 1.06 -1.27 -8.84
C ILE A 77 -0.30 -0.58 -8.95
N PHE A 78 -0.66 0.25 -7.98
CA PHE A 78 -1.96 0.94 -7.96
C PHE A 78 -2.08 1.98 -9.08
N ARG A 79 -1.01 2.66 -9.41
CA ARG A 79 -0.98 3.62 -10.51
C ARG A 79 -1.34 2.94 -11.83
N TRP A 80 -0.68 1.85 -12.17
CA TRP A 80 -0.94 1.13 -13.41
C TRP A 80 -2.26 0.37 -13.41
N SER A 81 -2.75 -0.01 -12.24
CA SER A 81 -4.07 -0.66 -12.08
C SER A 81 -5.24 0.32 -12.11
N GLY A 82 -4.98 1.61 -11.90
CA GLY A 82 -6.00 2.66 -11.88
C GLY A 82 -6.60 2.97 -10.53
N PHE A 83 -6.14 2.33 -9.46
CA PHE A 83 -6.59 2.66 -8.10
C PHE A 83 -6.10 4.04 -7.67
N ARG A 84 -6.97 4.79 -7.04
CA ARG A 84 -6.59 6.03 -6.38
C ARG A 84 -6.22 5.75 -4.91
N VAL A 85 -4.97 6.00 -4.56
CA VAL A 85 -4.52 5.87 -3.18
C VAL A 85 -5.04 7.05 -2.37
N VAL A 86 -5.94 6.79 -1.43
CA VAL A 86 -6.58 7.83 -0.61
C VAL A 86 -5.86 8.06 0.72
N GLY A 87 -4.91 7.23 1.05
CA GLY A 87 -4.05 7.43 2.20
C GLY A 87 -3.15 6.25 2.50
N THR A 88 -2.25 6.48 3.44
CA THR A 88 -1.26 5.48 3.86
C THR A 88 -1.16 5.48 5.39
N LEU A 89 -0.85 4.31 5.94
CA LEU A 89 -0.49 4.16 7.34
C LEU A 89 0.84 3.43 7.44
N GLY A 90 1.88 4.12 7.87
CA GLY A 90 3.18 3.53 8.18
C GLY A 90 3.37 3.46 9.68
N LYS A 91 3.80 2.29 10.18
CA LYS A 91 4.13 2.10 11.58
C LYS A 91 5.53 1.54 11.72
N GLY A 92 6.42 2.32 12.32
CA GLY A 92 7.76 1.88 12.70
C GLY A 92 7.81 1.38 14.16
N GLY A 93 8.92 0.75 14.52
CA GLY A 93 9.16 0.32 15.92
C GLY A 93 8.20 -0.77 16.40
N CYS A 94 7.67 -1.59 15.53
CA CYS A 94 6.62 -2.56 15.88
C CYS A 94 7.06 -3.62 16.89
N ARG A 95 8.34 -3.96 16.94
CA ARG A 95 8.84 -4.92 17.92
C ARG A 95 8.75 -4.40 19.35
N LYS A 96 9.05 -3.11 19.56
CA LYS A 96 9.00 -2.46 20.89
C LYS A 96 7.60 -1.96 21.23
N HIS A 97 6.84 -1.56 20.23
CA HIS A 97 5.50 -0.97 20.37
C HIS A 97 4.52 -1.65 19.42
N PRO A 98 4.12 -2.91 19.69
CA PRO A 98 3.24 -3.66 18.78
C PRO A 98 1.80 -3.14 18.78
N GLU A 99 1.39 -2.42 19.82
CA GLU A 99 0.02 -1.92 19.94
C GLU A 99 -0.17 -0.61 19.20
N LEU A 100 -1.38 -0.40 18.69
CA LEU A 100 -1.75 0.86 18.07
C LEU A 100 -1.94 1.94 19.12
N THR A 101 -1.37 3.11 18.89
CA THR A 101 -1.64 4.30 19.69
C THR A 101 -3.03 4.85 19.37
N ALA A 102 -3.59 5.67 20.27
CA ALA A 102 -4.87 6.34 20.04
C ALA A 102 -4.85 7.19 18.75
N ARG A 103 -3.72 7.83 18.45
CA ARG A 103 -3.51 8.60 17.22
C ARG A 103 -3.56 7.72 15.97
N GLU A 104 -2.93 6.55 16.02
CA GLU A 104 -2.96 5.58 14.92
C GLU A 104 -4.35 5.01 14.69
N VAL A 105 -5.08 4.68 15.75
CA VAL A 105 -6.49 4.24 15.67
C VAL A 105 -7.37 5.31 15.03
N SER A 106 -7.21 6.56 15.45
CA SER A 106 -7.93 7.71 14.87
C SER A 106 -7.63 7.85 13.37
N LYS A 107 -6.37 7.70 12.98
CA LYS A 107 -5.95 7.71 11.56
C LYS A 107 -6.59 6.57 10.78
N CYS A 108 -6.64 5.36 11.33
CA CYS A 108 -7.30 4.21 10.70
C CYS A 108 -8.78 4.49 10.43
N ARG A 109 -9.49 5.05 11.41
CA ARG A 109 -10.91 5.42 11.25
C ARG A 109 -11.11 6.45 10.13
N ARG A 110 -10.26 7.46 10.08
CA ARG A 110 -10.30 8.47 9.03
C ARG A 110 -10.04 7.89 7.65
N LEU A 111 -9.06 6.97 7.53
CA LEU A 111 -8.75 6.30 6.27
C LEU A 111 -9.90 5.39 5.82
N GLY A 112 -10.52 4.66 6.76
CA GLY A 112 -11.72 3.87 6.48
C GLY A 112 -12.86 4.73 5.93
N GLY A 113 -13.08 5.90 6.54
CA GLY A 113 -14.06 6.86 6.02
C GLY A 113 -13.78 7.32 4.59
N LYS A 114 -12.51 7.55 4.26
CA LYS A 114 -12.11 7.93 2.89
C LYS A 114 -12.31 6.80 1.87
N LEU A 115 -12.18 5.55 2.29
CA LEU A 115 -12.45 4.40 1.43
C LEU A 115 -13.94 4.27 1.09
N CYS A 116 -14.81 4.55 2.06
CA CYS A 116 -16.25 4.39 1.91
C CYS A 116 -16.93 5.55 1.16
N ARG A 117 -16.29 6.70 1.07
CA ARG A 117 -16.85 7.86 0.37
C ARG A 117 -16.81 7.68 -1.15
N ALA A 118 -17.92 7.95 -1.76
CA ALA A 118 -18.03 7.96 -3.22
C ALA A 118 -17.15 9.05 -3.86
#